data_d4f8cfb5a4b9cacb4e0aa53caa3ffa10
#
_entry.id   d4f8cfb5a4b9cacb4e0aa53caa3ffa10
#
_cell.length_a   1.000
_cell.length_b   1.000
_cell.length_c   1.000
_cell.angle_alpha   90.00
_cell.angle_beta   90.00
_cell.angle_gamma   90.00
#
_symmetry.space_group_name_H-M   'P 1'
#
loop_
_entity.id
_entity.type
_entity.pdbx_description
1 polymer ?
#
loop_
_entity_poly.entity_id
_entity_poly.type
_entity_poly.pdbx_seq_one_letter_code
_entity_poly.pdbx_strand_id
1 'polypeptide(L)'
;MDVPVFVSGTLVDQSGRTLSGQTGEAFYASIRHCKPMCIGINCALGAKNMVPFVERLAKVAECFMLVYSNAGLPNAMGGYDETPEDMARDNSVFFEASWINMVGGCCGSTPAHIKAIKDAAAKYKPRALPDVGRPKMWLSGLEDFVVEDLHNHLGMPFLNVGERCNISGSIRFKKLMMAGDYATAMDIAKKQVADGAHVLDINVDDGLLDDLAAMQKFVKIAVTEPDVCKVPFMLDASKFEIVLAGLKWCQGKPIINSISLKVGEKLFKEQATLLKKHGAAVVVMAFDENGQAATESEKVRICKRSYDILVNEVRFSPEDIVFDPNVLTIGTGMEEHANYGIDFINAVKTIKEQCPYVKISCGISNLSFGFRGVMKIRESIHSVFLNSAILDSGMDVGIVNAHEMIHIDELDDDMKVLCDNLVFNKTED
;
A
#
# COMPACT_ATOMS: atom_id res chain seq x y z
N MET A 1 -28.08 3.43 -0.84
CA MET A 1 -28.88 2.22 -0.58
C MET A 1 -28.02 1.39 0.36
N ASP A 2 -28.44 1.28 1.61
CA ASP A 2 -27.65 0.60 2.66
C ASP A 2 -27.99 -0.90 2.64
N VAL A 3 -27.49 -1.58 1.60
CA VAL A 3 -27.61 -3.04 1.48
C VAL A 3 -26.39 -3.67 2.15
N PRO A 4 -26.58 -4.64 3.06
CA PRO A 4 -25.47 -5.40 3.62
C PRO A 4 -24.68 -6.12 2.52
N VAL A 5 -23.36 -5.93 2.52
CA VAL A 5 -22.47 -6.55 1.55
C VAL A 5 -21.71 -7.70 2.23
N PHE A 6 -21.80 -8.89 1.65
CA PHE A 6 -21.06 -10.07 2.05
C PHE A 6 -20.08 -10.40 0.92
N VAL A 7 -18.82 -10.56 1.24
CA VAL A 7 -17.79 -10.91 0.26
C VAL A 7 -17.14 -12.23 0.65
N SER A 8 -17.16 -13.20 -0.25
CA SER A 8 -16.57 -14.52 -0.02
C SER A 8 -15.58 -14.84 -1.11
N GLY A 9 -14.34 -15.17 -0.73
CA GLY A 9 -13.27 -15.56 -1.63
C GLY A 9 -13.13 -17.07 -1.69
N THR A 10 -12.77 -17.60 -2.88
CA THR A 10 -12.44 -19.01 -3.05
C THR A 10 -10.93 -19.17 -3.04
N LEU A 11 -10.42 -20.00 -2.11
CA LEU A 11 -9.02 -20.46 -2.12
C LEU A 11 -8.95 -21.71 -2.99
N VAL A 12 -8.11 -21.69 -4.03
CA VAL A 12 -8.16 -22.71 -5.07
C VAL A 12 -7.48 -24.01 -4.69
N ASP A 13 -6.55 -23.97 -3.74
CA ASP A 13 -5.75 -25.13 -3.32
C ASP A 13 -5.18 -24.98 -1.90
N GLN A 14 -4.33 -25.90 -1.52
CA GLN A 14 -3.67 -25.91 -0.21
C GLN A 14 -2.62 -24.82 -0.02
N SER A 15 -2.27 -24.04 -1.05
CA SER A 15 -1.40 -22.87 -0.90
C SER A 15 -2.11 -21.72 -0.17
N GLY A 16 -3.46 -21.76 -0.11
CA GLY A 16 -4.28 -20.73 0.54
C GLY A 16 -4.40 -19.45 -0.27
N ARG A 17 -4.21 -19.55 -1.59
CA ARG A 17 -4.33 -18.42 -2.49
C ARG A 17 -5.62 -18.46 -3.30
N THR A 18 -6.11 -17.29 -3.66
CA THR A 18 -7.19 -17.15 -4.64
C THR A 18 -6.69 -17.54 -6.04
N LEU A 19 -7.59 -17.68 -7.01
CA LEU A 19 -7.21 -18.00 -8.41
C LEU A 19 -6.26 -16.94 -8.99
N SER A 20 -6.37 -15.70 -8.55
CA SER A 20 -5.47 -14.61 -8.95
C SER A 20 -4.15 -14.56 -8.17
N GLY A 21 -3.91 -15.50 -7.26
CA GLY A 21 -2.68 -15.63 -6.50
C GLY A 21 -2.61 -14.89 -5.17
N GLN A 22 -3.64 -14.12 -4.79
CA GLN A 22 -3.67 -13.36 -3.55
C GLN A 22 -3.82 -14.26 -2.32
N THR A 23 -3.15 -13.91 -1.23
CA THR A 23 -3.47 -14.45 0.11
C THR A 23 -4.87 -14.00 0.57
N GLY A 24 -5.43 -14.66 1.57
CA GLY A 24 -6.72 -14.24 2.15
C GLY A 24 -6.66 -12.82 2.73
N GLU A 25 -5.54 -12.45 3.32
CA GLU A 25 -5.28 -11.13 3.89
C GLU A 25 -5.14 -10.06 2.78
N ALA A 26 -4.41 -10.36 1.69
CA ALA A 26 -4.30 -9.45 0.54
C ALA A 26 -5.65 -9.26 -0.16
N PHE A 27 -6.44 -10.33 -0.28
CA PHE A 27 -7.81 -10.25 -0.77
C PHE A 27 -8.66 -9.32 0.11
N TYR A 28 -8.59 -9.48 1.44
CA TYR A 28 -9.29 -8.61 2.37
C TYR A 28 -8.85 -7.15 2.24
N ALA A 29 -7.54 -6.88 2.19
CA ALA A 29 -6.99 -5.54 2.01
C ALA A 29 -7.55 -4.86 0.75
N SER A 30 -7.66 -5.59 -0.36
CA SER A 30 -8.13 -5.06 -1.64
C SER A 30 -9.62 -4.67 -1.65
N ILE A 31 -10.46 -5.32 -0.82
CA ILE A 31 -11.91 -5.09 -0.78
C ILE A 31 -12.41 -4.36 0.48
N ARG A 32 -11.51 -4.12 1.47
CA ARG A 32 -11.85 -3.50 2.75
C ARG A 32 -12.53 -2.14 2.61
N HIS A 33 -12.20 -1.38 1.57
CA HIS A 33 -12.80 -0.09 1.25
C HIS A 33 -14.30 -0.14 0.98
N CYS A 34 -14.84 -1.30 0.57
CA CYS A 34 -16.28 -1.52 0.39
C CYS A 34 -17.03 -1.59 1.72
N LYS A 35 -16.31 -1.63 2.86
CA LYS A 35 -16.87 -1.81 4.22
C LYS A 35 -17.84 -2.98 4.26
N PRO A 36 -17.39 -4.20 3.91
CA PRO A 36 -18.29 -5.36 3.88
C PRO A 36 -18.79 -5.64 5.30
N MET A 37 -20.05 -6.03 5.40
CA MET A 37 -20.60 -6.51 6.66
C MET A 37 -19.96 -7.82 7.08
N CYS A 38 -19.61 -8.65 6.10
CA CYS A 38 -19.01 -9.96 6.32
C CYS A 38 -18.00 -10.28 5.24
N ILE A 39 -16.86 -10.84 5.65
CA ILE A 39 -15.82 -11.40 4.78
C ILE A 39 -15.67 -12.89 5.06
N GLY A 40 -15.27 -13.68 4.09
CA GLY A 40 -14.98 -15.06 4.35
C GLY A 40 -14.41 -15.86 3.20
N ILE A 41 -14.36 -17.17 3.42
CA ILE A 41 -13.78 -18.16 2.53
C ILE A 41 -14.82 -19.22 2.23
N ASN A 42 -14.88 -19.63 0.95
CA ASN A 42 -15.79 -20.68 0.52
C ASN A 42 -15.14 -21.63 -0.46
N CYS A 43 -15.70 -22.84 -0.53
CA CYS A 43 -15.43 -23.83 -1.58
C CYS A 43 -13.97 -24.31 -1.68
N ALA A 44 -13.66 -25.08 -2.71
CA ALA A 44 -12.39 -25.72 -3.05
C ALA A 44 -11.85 -26.70 -2.00
N LEU A 45 -11.94 -26.40 -0.72
CA LEU A 45 -11.39 -27.17 0.40
C LEU A 45 -12.47 -27.64 1.36
N GLY A 46 -12.23 -28.75 2.05
CA GLY A 46 -12.95 -29.14 3.25
C GLY A 46 -12.55 -28.30 4.45
N ALA A 47 -13.37 -28.25 5.51
CA ALA A 47 -13.15 -27.41 6.67
C ALA A 47 -11.76 -27.61 7.30
N LYS A 48 -11.30 -28.82 7.45
CA LYS A 48 -9.98 -29.16 7.99
C LYS A 48 -8.84 -28.47 7.25
N ASN A 49 -8.92 -28.38 5.91
CA ASN A 49 -7.89 -27.74 5.09
C ASN A 49 -7.98 -26.21 5.10
N MET A 50 -9.13 -25.65 5.49
CA MET A 50 -9.35 -24.21 5.60
C MET A 50 -8.81 -23.61 6.90
N VAL A 51 -8.56 -24.41 7.95
CA VAL A 51 -8.17 -23.95 9.29
C VAL A 51 -7.10 -22.88 9.28
N PRO A 52 -5.91 -23.06 8.65
CA PRO A 52 -4.84 -22.07 8.73
C PRO A 52 -5.19 -20.74 8.05
N PHE A 53 -6.05 -20.77 7.05
CA PHE A 53 -6.44 -19.59 6.29
C PHE A 53 -7.54 -18.80 6.99
N VAL A 54 -8.52 -19.52 7.59
CA VAL A 54 -9.57 -18.92 8.41
C VAL A 54 -8.97 -18.27 9.64
N GLU A 55 -8.00 -18.92 10.30
CA GLU A 55 -7.27 -18.36 11.43
C GLU A 55 -6.59 -17.02 11.09
N ARG A 56 -5.83 -16.99 9.98
CA ARG A 56 -5.12 -15.78 9.56
C ARG A 56 -6.09 -14.66 9.23
N LEU A 57 -7.13 -14.96 8.44
CA LEU A 57 -8.13 -13.96 8.08
C LEU A 57 -8.90 -13.45 9.31
N ALA A 58 -9.21 -14.32 10.28
CA ALA A 58 -9.89 -13.93 11.51
C ALA A 58 -9.07 -12.98 12.40
N LYS A 59 -7.74 -13.03 12.32
CA LYS A 59 -6.84 -12.11 13.04
C LYS A 59 -6.87 -10.68 12.48
N VAL A 60 -7.17 -10.52 11.19
CA VAL A 60 -7.09 -9.24 10.49
C VAL A 60 -8.46 -8.65 10.12
N ALA A 61 -9.50 -9.48 9.98
CA ALA A 61 -10.82 -9.02 9.57
C ALA A 61 -11.50 -8.18 10.65
N GLU A 62 -11.85 -6.95 10.30
CA GLU A 62 -12.54 -5.97 11.17
C GLU A 62 -14.08 -6.09 11.11
N CYS A 63 -14.61 -6.98 10.28
CA CYS A 63 -16.03 -7.25 10.09
C CYS A 63 -16.37 -8.69 10.49
N PHE A 64 -17.63 -9.09 10.34
CA PHE A 64 -18.03 -10.47 10.56
C PHE A 64 -17.33 -11.43 9.61
N MET A 65 -17.20 -12.68 10.04
CA MET A 65 -16.53 -13.73 9.28
C MET A 65 -17.50 -14.86 8.90
N LEU A 66 -17.35 -15.36 7.68
CA LEU A 66 -18.10 -16.52 7.18
C LEU A 66 -17.20 -17.61 6.62
N VAL A 67 -17.62 -18.88 6.72
CA VAL A 67 -16.96 -20.04 6.09
C VAL A 67 -18.00 -20.95 5.47
N TYR A 68 -17.80 -21.31 4.20
CA TYR A 68 -18.61 -22.30 3.49
C TYR A 68 -17.69 -23.38 2.93
N SER A 69 -17.42 -24.43 3.72
CA SER A 69 -16.56 -25.55 3.31
C SER A 69 -17.29 -26.55 2.41
N ASN A 70 -16.54 -27.30 1.61
CA ASN A 70 -17.03 -28.49 0.93
C ASN A 70 -17.21 -29.63 1.95
N ALA A 71 -17.97 -30.66 1.57
CA ALA A 71 -18.01 -31.92 2.30
C ALA A 71 -16.76 -32.76 2.02
N GLY A 72 -15.59 -32.21 2.41
CA GLY A 72 -14.26 -32.74 2.13
C GLY A 72 -13.67 -32.32 0.79
N LEU A 73 -12.64 -33.06 0.35
CA LEU A 73 -12.06 -32.88 -0.97
C LEU A 73 -12.80 -33.80 -1.99
N PRO A 74 -12.85 -33.41 -3.27
CA PRO A 74 -13.45 -34.26 -4.28
C PRO A 74 -12.67 -35.57 -4.41
N ASN A 75 -13.40 -36.70 -4.48
CA ASN A 75 -12.83 -38.02 -4.75
C ASN A 75 -12.50 -38.18 -6.24
N ALA A 76 -11.89 -39.32 -6.62
CA ALA A 76 -11.51 -39.62 -7.99
C ALA A 76 -12.67 -39.59 -9.01
N MET A 77 -13.91 -39.72 -8.56
CA MET A 77 -15.12 -39.65 -9.39
C MET A 77 -15.77 -38.26 -9.37
N GLY A 78 -15.14 -37.29 -8.71
CA GLY A 78 -15.67 -35.91 -8.55
C GLY A 78 -16.78 -35.79 -7.50
N GLY A 79 -17.07 -36.87 -6.73
CA GLY A 79 -18.01 -36.85 -5.59
C GLY A 79 -17.34 -36.35 -4.30
N TYR A 80 -18.14 -36.25 -3.23
CA TYR A 80 -17.71 -35.80 -1.91
C TYR A 80 -18.15 -36.83 -0.88
N ASP A 81 -17.23 -37.25 0.01
CA ASP A 81 -17.42 -38.44 0.86
C ASP A 81 -17.54 -38.11 2.35
N GLU A 82 -17.33 -36.84 2.79
CA GLU A 82 -17.51 -36.50 4.19
C GLU A 82 -18.99 -36.67 4.59
N THR A 83 -19.20 -37.33 5.72
CA THR A 83 -20.52 -37.43 6.33
C THR A 83 -20.94 -36.10 7.03
N PRO A 84 -22.25 -35.94 7.35
CA PRO A 84 -22.68 -34.82 8.15
C PRO A 84 -21.93 -34.68 9.49
N GLU A 85 -21.62 -35.81 10.13
CA GLU A 85 -20.87 -35.84 11.39
C GLU A 85 -19.42 -35.43 11.23
N ASP A 86 -18.75 -35.86 10.14
CA ASP A 86 -17.39 -35.42 9.82
C ASP A 86 -17.32 -33.94 9.57
N MET A 87 -18.23 -33.40 8.74
CA MET A 87 -18.27 -32.00 8.41
C MET A 87 -18.58 -31.13 9.64
N ALA A 88 -19.45 -31.58 10.54
CA ALA A 88 -19.74 -30.89 11.79
C ALA A 88 -18.54 -30.87 12.73
N ARG A 89 -17.85 -32.01 12.88
CA ARG A 89 -16.62 -32.15 13.67
C ARG A 89 -15.54 -31.18 13.15
N ASP A 90 -15.27 -31.21 11.86
CA ASP A 90 -14.16 -30.44 11.26
C ASP A 90 -14.45 -28.93 11.26
N ASN A 91 -15.71 -28.48 11.13
CA ASN A 91 -16.11 -27.11 11.32
C ASN A 91 -16.08 -26.64 12.80
N SER A 92 -16.16 -27.58 13.77
CA SER A 92 -16.14 -27.22 15.21
C SER A 92 -14.87 -26.48 15.64
N VAL A 93 -13.74 -26.68 14.96
CA VAL A 93 -12.50 -25.95 15.21
C VAL A 93 -12.70 -24.43 15.06
N PHE A 94 -13.49 -23.98 14.08
CA PHE A 94 -13.80 -22.56 13.90
C PHE A 94 -14.66 -21.99 15.01
N PHE A 95 -15.58 -22.80 15.57
CA PHE A 95 -16.46 -22.40 16.65
C PHE A 95 -15.72 -22.33 17.99
N GLU A 96 -14.90 -23.35 18.29
CA GLU A 96 -14.07 -23.46 19.48
C GLU A 96 -13.09 -22.28 19.58
N ALA A 97 -12.47 -21.92 18.46
CA ALA A 97 -11.56 -20.80 18.36
C ALA A 97 -12.25 -19.42 18.29
N SER A 98 -13.58 -19.39 18.17
CA SER A 98 -14.35 -18.15 18.01
C SER A 98 -13.88 -17.31 16.81
N TRP A 99 -13.61 -17.93 15.68
CA TRP A 99 -13.08 -17.22 14.49
C TRP A 99 -14.17 -16.75 13.53
N ILE A 100 -15.38 -17.31 13.61
CA ILE A 100 -16.45 -17.05 12.62
C ILE A 100 -17.78 -16.66 13.25
N ASN A 101 -18.63 -16.03 12.45
CA ASN A 101 -19.98 -15.61 12.80
C ASN A 101 -21.05 -16.37 12.01
N MET A 102 -20.68 -16.82 10.81
CA MET A 102 -21.58 -17.51 9.89
C MET A 102 -20.88 -18.75 9.34
N VAL A 103 -21.63 -19.82 9.19
CA VAL A 103 -21.14 -21.08 8.68
C VAL A 103 -22.20 -21.72 7.77
N GLY A 104 -21.72 -22.42 6.78
CA GLY A 104 -22.54 -23.19 5.86
C GLY A 104 -21.73 -24.24 5.14
N GLY A 105 -22.30 -24.80 4.10
CA GLY A 105 -21.65 -25.76 3.23
C GLY A 105 -21.59 -25.26 1.80
N CYS A 106 -20.71 -25.91 1.01
CA CYS A 106 -20.60 -25.69 -0.41
C CYS A 106 -20.73 -27.05 -1.15
N CYS A 107 -19.79 -27.43 -1.99
CA CYS A 107 -19.88 -28.64 -2.79
C CYS A 107 -20.03 -29.90 -1.93
N GLY A 108 -20.90 -30.79 -2.34
CA GLY A 108 -21.20 -32.02 -1.63
C GLY A 108 -22.13 -31.89 -0.40
N SER A 109 -22.42 -30.67 0.06
CA SER A 109 -23.27 -30.48 1.24
C SER A 109 -24.73 -30.75 0.94
N THR A 110 -25.40 -31.44 1.86
CA THR A 110 -26.83 -31.72 1.85
C THR A 110 -27.52 -31.06 3.04
N PRO A 111 -28.86 -31.05 3.10
CA PRO A 111 -29.58 -30.54 4.27
C PRO A 111 -29.17 -31.21 5.59
N ALA A 112 -28.78 -32.49 5.55
CA ALA A 112 -28.28 -33.22 6.72
C ALA A 112 -26.95 -32.65 7.23
N HIS A 113 -26.02 -32.32 6.32
CA HIS A 113 -24.76 -31.66 6.66
C HIS A 113 -25.00 -30.30 7.32
N ILE A 114 -25.87 -29.46 6.75
CA ILE A 114 -26.21 -28.15 7.32
C ILE A 114 -26.84 -28.29 8.70
N LYS A 115 -27.71 -29.29 8.88
CA LYS A 115 -28.32 -29.57 10.20
C LYS A 115 -27.24 -29.93 11.23
N ALA A 116 -26.32 -30.82 10.88
CA ALA A 116 -25.23 -31.27 11.77
C ALA A 116 -24.32 -30.08 12.17
N ILE A 117 -23.93 -29.25 11.19
CA ILE A 117 -23.15 -28.03 11.44
C ILE A 117 -23.90 -27.07 12.39
N LYS A 118 -25.20 -26.81 12.13
CA LYS A 118 -26.05 -25.98 12.98
C LYS A 118 -26.09 -26.49 14.41
N ASP A 119 -26.32 -27.80 14.59
CA ASP A 119 -26.42 -28.41 15.91
C ASP A 119 -25.09 -28.35 16.67
N ALA A 120 -23.96 -28.46 15.96
CA ALA A 120 -22.62 -28.25 16.51
C ALA A 120 -22.37 -26.79 16.91
N ALA A 121 -22.65 -25.86 16.01
CA ALA A 121 -22.43 -24.43 16.22
C ALA A 121 -23.26 -23.84 17.38
N ALA A 122 -24.45 -24.41 17.65
CA ALA A 122 -25.35 -23.94 18.73
C ALA A 122 -24.73 -24.03 20.14
N LYS A 123 -23.65 -24.77 20.31
CA LYS A 123 -22.92 -24.92 21.58
C LYS A 123 -21.93 -23.81 21.86
N TYR A 124 -21.63 -22.98 20.88
CA TYR A 124 -20.55 -21.99 20.92
C TYR A 124 -21.09 -20.57 20.72
N LYS A 125 -20.33 -19.59 21.24
CA LYS A 125 -20.60 -18.18 20.98
C LYS A 125 -20.00 -17.77 19.63
N PRO A 126 -20.64 -16.87 18.88
CA PRO A 126 -20.06 -16.34 17.65
C PRO A 126 -18.84 -15.48 17.97
N ARG A 127 -17.98 -15.27 16.96
CA ARG A 127 -16.85 -14.36 17.03
C ARG A 127 -17.31 -12.96 17.47
N ALA A 128 -16.65 -12.38 18.46
CA ALA A 128 -16.77 -10.98 18.76
C ALA A 128 -16.08 -10.15 17.67
N LEU A 129 -16.63 -9.00 17.29
CA LEU A 129 -15.89 -8.07 16.44
C LEU A 129 -14.63 -7.61 17.17
N PRO A 130 -13.47 -7.58 16.50
CA PRO A 130 -12.25 -7.13 17.14
C PRO A 130 -12.34 -5.64 17.47
N ASP A 131 -11.63 -5.23 18.53
CA ASP A 131 -11.29 -3.82 18.70
C ASP A 131 -10.20 -3.49 17.66
N VAL A 132 -10.55 -2.69 16.68
CA VAL A 132 -9.65 -2.33 15.58
C VAL A 132 -8.57 -1.33 16.01
N GLY A 133 -8.68 -0.76 17.22
CA GLY A 133 -7.70 0.20 17.73
C GLY A 133 -7.52 1.41 16.80
N ARG A 134 -6.25 1.77 16.57
CA ARG A 134 -5.92 2.86 15.63
C ARG A 134 -6.04 2.39 14.17
N PRO A 135 -6.60 3.24 13.27
CA PRO A 135 -6.60 2.95 11.84
C PRO A 135 -5.20 2.70 11.30
N LYS A 136 -5.06 1.66 10.48
CA LYS A 136 -3.79 1.27 9.85
C LYS A 136 -3.93 1.35 8.34
N MET A 137 -2.85 1.80 7.68
CA MET A 137 -2.78 1.76 6.22
C MET A 137 -2.53 0.32 5.76
N TRP A 138 -3.46 -0.20 4.99
CA TRP A 138 -3.33 -1.49 4.33
C TRP A 138 -3.02 -1.28 2.86
N LEU A 139 -2.02 -1.99 2.37
CA LEU A 139 -1.68 -2.10 0.95
C LEU A 139 -1.64 -3.58 0.58
N SER A 140 -1.76 -3.90 -0.69
CA SER A 140 -1.55 -5.28 -1.14
C SER A 140 -1.22 -5.37 -2.62
N GLY A 141 -0.35 -6.34 -2.92
CA GLY A 141 -0.27 -7.00 -4.20
C GLY A 141 -0.88 -8.39 -4.07
N LEU A 142 -0.12 -9.45 -4.32
CA LEU A 142 -0.50 -10.82 -3.96
C LEU A 142 -0.35 -11.10 -2.47
N GLU A 143 0.53 -10.35 -1.80
CA GLU A 143 0.70 -10.33 -0.35
C GLU A 143 0.11 -9.03 0.20
N ASP A 144 -0.33 -9.06 1.45
CA ASP A 144 -0.71 -7.84 2.17
C ASP A 144 0.51 -7.14 2.77
N PHE A 145 0.40 -5.84 2.90
CA PHE A 145 1.39 -5.01 3.57
C PHE A 145 0.70 -3.97 4.44
N VAL A 146 0.99 -3.99 5.75
CA VAL A 146 0.40 -3.08 6.71
C VAL A 146 1.44 -2.09 7.18
N VAL A 147 1.17 -0.80 6.99
CA VAL A 147 2.01 0.29 7.48
C VAL A 147 1.51 0.71 8.85
N GLU A 148 2.29 0.42 9.88
CA GLU A 148 2.02 0.82 11.26
C GLU A 148 2.72 2.15 11.59
N ASP A 149 2.21 2.88 12.59
CA ASP A 149 2.88 4.10 13.04
C ASP A 149 4.15 3.77 13.84
N LEU A 150 5.24 4.42 13.47
CA LEU A 150 6.58 4.26 14.04
C LEU A 150 6.69 4.42 15.54
N HIS A 151 5.88 5.32 16.11
CA HIS A 151 6.09 5.75 17.49
C HIS A 151 5.71 4.72 18.56
N ASN A 152 5.17 3.55 18.19
CA ASN A 152 4.64 2.60 19.16
C ASN A 152 5.19 1.17 19.10
N HIS A 153 5.99 0.77 18.11
CA HIS A 153 6.45 -0.63 18.01
C HIS A 153 7.81 -0.78 17.30
N LEU A 154 8.56 -1.80 17.70
CA LEU A 154 9.83 -2.28 17.12
C LEU A 154 9.66 -2.93 15.72
N GLY A 155 8.60 -2.60 14.97
CA GLY A 155 8.35 -3.10 13.62
C GLY A 155 9.06 -2.26 12.56
N MET A 156 8.95 -2.67 11.29
CA MET A 156 9.52 -1.93 10.15
C MET A 156 8.76 -0.62 9.94
N PRO A 157 9.36 0.50 10.27
CA PRO A 157 8.66 1.77 10.35
C PRO A 157 8.64 2.56 9.05
N PHE A 158 9.41 2.15 8.06
CA PHE A 158 9.64 2.90 6.84
C PHE A 158 9.26 2.09 5.61
N LEU A 159 8.37 2.64 4.80
CA LEU A 159 7.94 2.07 3.53
C LEU A 159 8.88 2.53 2.41
N ASN A 160 9.69 1.60 1.93
CA ASN A 160 10.59 1.84 0.81
C ASN A 160 9.86 1.63 -0.52
N VAL A 161 9.74 2.72 -1.32
CA VAL A 161 9.16 2.71 -2.66
C VAL A 161 10.28 2.73 -3.69
N GLY A 162 10.42 1.65 -4.45
CA GLY A 162 11.45 1.52 -5.48
C GLY A 162 11.17 2.39 -6.70
N GLU A 163 12.09 3.31 -7.04
CA GLU A 163 11.93 4.35 -8.08
C GLU A 163 12.46 3.99 -9.47
N ARG A 164 12.93 2.75 -9.71
CA ARG A 164 13.64 2.42 -10.97
C ARG A 164 12.71 2.00 -12.12
N CYS A 165 11.41 1.83 -11.89
CA CYS A 165 10.39 1.70 -12.93
C CYS A 165 9.74 3.07 -13.27
N ASN A 166 10.49 4.14 -13.08
CA ASN A 166 10.12 5.50 -13.41
C ASN A 166 11.00 6.04 -14.54
N ILE A 167 10.39 6.45 -15.65
CA ILE A 167 11.09 6.95 -16.86
C ILE A 167 11.94 8.19 -16.53
N SER A 168 11.49 9.06 -15.66
CA SER A 168 12.21 10.27 -15.26
C SER A 168 13.39 9.95 -14.35
N GLY A 169 13.31 8.88 -13.55
CA GLY A 169 14.35 8.45 -12.60
C GLY A 169 15.34 7.44 -13.15
N SER A 170 15.02 6.73 -14.25
CA SER A 170 15.82 5.63 -14.77
C SER A 170 16.00 5.68 -16.29
N ILE A 171 17.21 6.11 -16.73
CA ILE A 171 17.56 6.15 -18.16
C ILE A 171 17.46 4.75 -18.81
N ARG A 172 17.83 3.69 -18.07
CA ARG A 172 17.74 2.32 -18.57
C ARG A 172 16.29 1.91 -18.79
N PHE A 173 15.42 2.14 -17.81
CA PHE A 173 14.00 1.85 -17.93
C PHE A 173 13.35 2.63 -19.07
N LYS A 174 13.64 3.94 -19.19
CA LYS A 174 13.20 4.77 -20.30
C LYS A 174 13.53 4.16 -21.67
N LYS A 175 14.80 3.77 -21.89
CA LYS A 175 15.24 3.19 -23.17
C LYS A 175 14.48 1.89 -23.50
N LEU A 176 14.21 1.04 -22.51
CA LEU A 176 13.49 -0.20 -22.70
C LEU A 176 12.02 0.05 -23.03
N MET A 177 11.36 0.98 -22.32
CA MET A 177 9.99 1.36 -22.59
C MET A 177 9.82 1.96 -24.00
N MET A 178 10.73 2.85 -24.42
CA MET A 178 10.76 3.42 -25.75
C MET A 178 10.98 2.37 -26.86
N ALA A 179 11.77 1.34 -26.59
CA ALA A 179 11.99 0.22 -27.50
C ALA A 179 10.87 -0.82 -27.49
N GLY A 180 9.90 -0.72 -26.57
CA GLY A 180 8.85 -1.71 -26.39
C GLY A 180 9.33 -3.03 -25.77
N ASP A 181 10.52 -3.05 -25.19
CA ASP A 181 11.11 -4.21 -24.51
C ASP A 181 10.62 -4.33 -23.06
N TYR A 182 9.35 -4.70 -22.93
CA TYR A 182 8.69 -4.87 -21.63
C TYR A 182 9.27 -6.05 -20.81
N ALA A 183 9.82 -7.07 -21.48
CA ALA A 183 10.41 -8.22 -20.79
C ALA A 183 11.64 -7.81 -19.99
N THR A 184 12.60 -7.12 -20.61
CA THR A 184 13.78 -6.62 -19.91
C THR A 184 13.44 -5.49 -18.92
N ALA A 185 12.40 -4.69 -19.19
CA ALA A 185 11.90 -3.70 -18.25
C ALA A 185 11.35 -4.36 -16.97
N MET A 186 10.73 -5.54 -17.09
CA MET A 186 10.24 -6.33 -15.95
C MET A 186 11.37 -6.87 -15.07
N ASP A 187 12.56 -7.15 -15.63
CA ASP A 187 13.72 -7.56 -14.82
C ASP A 187 14.19 -6.43 -13.89
N ILE A 188 13.99 -5.17 -14.27
CA ILE A 188 14.26 -4.03 -13.39
C ILE A 188 13.28 -4.03 -12.20
N ALA A 189 12.01 -4.33 -12.44
CA ALA A 189 11.00 -4.45 -11.38
C ALA A 189 11.34 -5.60 -10.43
N LYS A 190 11.64 -6.80 -10.96
CA LYS A 190 12.05 -7.98 -10.17
C LYS A 190 13.24 -7.68 -9.28
N LYS A 191 14.25 -7.00 -9.85
CA LYS A 191 15.46 -6.65 -9.09
C LYS A 191 15.14 -5.73 -7.92
N GLN A 192 14.32 -4.70 -8.11
CA GLN A 192 13.94 -3.80 -7.00
C GLN A 192 13.23 -4.52 -5.86
N VAL A 193 12.32 -5.45 -6.17
CA VAL A 193 11.64 -6.27 -5.17
C VAL A 193 12.64 -7.19 -4.45
N ALA A 194 13.59 -7.78 -5.17
CA ALA A 194 14.66 -8.60 -4.59
C ALA A 194 15.61 -7.78 -3.70
N ASP A 195 15.85 -6.51 -4.05
CA ASP A 195 16.68 -5.57 -3.28
C ASP A 195 15.92 -4.95 -2.08
N GLY A 196 14.66 -5.34 -1.83
CA GLY A 196 13.90 -4.94 -0.63
C GLY A 196 12.92 -3.79 -0.82
N ALA A 197 12.52 -3.45 -2.05
CA ALA A 197 11.42 -2.52 -2.26
C ALA A 197 10.10 -3.11 -1.75
N HIS A 198 9.41 -2.39 -0.89
CA HIS A 198 8.09 -2.78 -0.35
C HIS A 198 6.95 -2.41 -1.30
N VAL A 199 7.15 -1.40 -2.13
CA VAL A 199 6.22 -0.90 -3.15
C VAL A 199 7.04 -0.58 -4.40
N LEU A 200 6.46 -0.77 -5.59
CA LEU A 200 7.08 -0.37 -6.85
C LEU A 200 6.40 0.87 -7.40
N ASP A 201 7.16 1.97 -7.55
CA ASP A 201 6.75 3.14 -8.31
C ASP A 201 6.81 2.85 -9.81
N ILE A 202 5.71 3.09 -10.51
CA ILE A 202 5.55 2.88 -11.95
C ILE A 202 5.15 4.20 -12.60
N ASN A 203 6.09 4.80 -13.31
CA ASN A 203 5.88 6.03 -14.08
C ASN A 203 6.39 5.85 -15.51
N VAL A 204 5.50 6.10 -16.47
CA VAL A 204 5.78 5.97 -17.90
C VAL A 204 5.55 7.28 -18.67
N ASP A 205 5.49 8.41 -17.96
CA ASP A 205 5.25 9.73 -18.56
C ASP A 205 6.43 10.15 -19.44
N ASP A 206 6.21 10.12 -20.76
CA ASP A 206 7.17 10.65 -21.73
C ASP A 206 6.43 11.18 -22.97
N GLY A 207 6.74 12.41 -23.36
CA GLY A 207 6.07 13.04 -24.50
C GLY A 207 6.22 12.34 -25.86
N LEU A 208 7.03 11.29 -25.94
CA LEU A 208 7.26 10.47 -27.13
C LEU A 208 6.56 9.10 -27.05
N LEU A 209 5.89 8.78 -25.95
CA LEU A 209 5.11 7.56 -25.75
C LEU A 209 3.62 7.87 -25.77
N ASP A 210 2.82 6.87 -26.13
CA ASP A 210 1.40 6.82 -25.72
C ASP A 210 1.37 6.36 -24.24
N ASP A 211 1.48 7.33 -23.33
CA ASP A 211 1.61 7.10 -21.90
C ASP A 211 0.46 6.25 -21.35
N LEU A 212 -0.76 6.45 -21.86
CA LEU A 212 -1.92 5.68 -21.42
C LEU A 212 -1.82 4.21 -21.82
N ALA A 213 -1.47 3.94 -23.08
CA ALA A 213 -1.29 2.58 -23.58
C ALA A 213 -0.08 1.91 -22.92
N ALA A 214 1.01 2.65 -22.70
CA ALA A 214 2.22 2.16 -22.05
C ALA A 214 1.96 1.77 -20.58
N MET A 215 1.25 2.61 -19.82
CA MET A 215 0.86 2.32 -18.42
C MET A 215 0.00 1.06 -18.36
N GLN A 216 -1.04 0.98 -19.17
CA GLN A 216 -1.90 -0.20 -19.19
C GLN A 216 -1.13 -1.48 -19.55
N LYS A 217 -0.26 -1.41 -20.56
CA LYS A 217 0.50 -2.57 -21.03
C LYS A 217 1.51 -3.03 -19.96
N PHE A 218 2.24 -2.09 -19.36
CA PHE A 218 3.21 -2.42 -18.31
C PHE A 218 2.53 -3.05 -17.11
N VAL A 219 1.46 -2.45 -16.59
CA VAL A 219 0.71 -2.97 -15.44
C VAL A 219 0.12 -4.35 -15.74
N LYS A 220 -0.47 -4.57 -16.93
CA LYS A 220 -0.98 -5.90 -17.33
C LYS A 220 0.08 -6.98 -17.30
N ILE A 221 1.31 -6.68 -17.71
CA ILE A 221 2.42 -7.63 -17.63
C ILE A 221 2.86 -7.80 -16.17
N ALA A 222 3.03 -6.70 -15.45
CA ALA A 222 3.51 -6.71 -14.06
C ALA A 222 2.62 -7.55 -13.13
N VAL A 223 1.28 -7.50 -13.28
CA VAL A 223 0.36 -8.32 -12.46
C VAL A 223 0.38 -9.81 -12.79
N THR A 224 1.03 -10.22 -13.87
CA THR A 224 1.23 -11.63 -14.22
C THR A 224 2.58 -12.19 -13.79
N GLU A 225 3.46 -11.33 -13.24
CA GLU A 225 4.79 -11.71 -12.75
C GLU A 225 4.79 -11.84 -11.23
N PRO A 226 4.74 -13.05 -10.65
CA PRO A 226 4.59 -13.24 -9.20
C PRO A 226 5.69 -12.57 -8.38
N ASP A 227 6.94 -12.53 -8.87
CA ASP A 227 8.07 -11.90 -8.20
C ASP A 227 7.94 -10.36 -8.16
N VAL A 228 7.09 -9.79 -9.00
CA VAL A 228 6.82 -8.35 -9.06
C VAL A 228 5.54 -8.00 -8.32
N CYS A 229 4.43 -8.67 -8.66
CA CYS A 229 3.12 -8.31 -8.12
C CYS A 229 2.84 -8.84 -6.72
N LYS A 230 3.78 -9.53 -6.07
CA LYS A 230 3.69 -9.84 -4.64
C LYS A 230 3.65 -8.58 -3.78
N VAL A 231 4.30 -7.50 -4.20
CA VAL A 231 4.25 -6.18 -3.54
C VAL A 231 3.19 -5.28 -4.18
N PRO A 232 2.61 -4.31 -3.45
CA PRO A 232 1.72 -3.31 -3.99
C PRO A 232 2.46 -2.37 -4.98
N PHE A 233 1.70 -1.76 -5.90
CA PHE A 233 2.22 -0.77 -6.82
C PHE A 233 1.88 0.66 -6.37
N MET A 234 2.77 1.60 -6.70
CA MET A 234 2.48 3.02 -6.72
C MET A 234 2.37 3.43 -8.18
N LEU A 235 1.18 3.84 -8.64
CA LEU A 235 0.98 4.31 -10.00
C LEU A 235 1.19 5.81 -10.02
N ASP A 236 2.20 6.25 -10.77
CA ASP A 236 2.63 7.63 -10.85
C ASP A 236 2.45 8.16 -12.27
N ALA A 237 1.78 9.28 -12.41
CA ALA A 237 1.70 10.03 -13.65
C ALA A 237 1.27 11.48 -13.42
N SER A 238 1.70 12.36 -14.33
CA SER A 238 1.31 13.78 -14.34
C SER A 238 -0.16 14.02 -14.68
N LYS A 239 -0.78 13.07 -15.42
CA LYS A 239 -2.18 13.14 -15.82
C LYS A 239 -3.01 12.07 -15.14
N PHE A 240 -4.12 12.49 -14.52
CA PHE A 240 -4.98 11.60 -13.74
C PHE A 240 -5.58 10.45 -14.55
N GLU A 241 -5.89 10.65 -15.84
CA GLU A 241 -6.40 9.60 -16.72
C GLU A 241 -5.42 8.45 -16.92
N ILE A 242 -4.10 8.71 -16.86
CA ILE A 242 -3.06 7.67 -17.01
C ILE A 242 -3.03 6.79 -15.75
N VAL A 243 -2.99 7.39 -14.56
CA VAL A 243 -3.05 6.60 -13.32
C VAL A 243 -4.35 5.79 -13.22
N LEU A 244 -5.48 6.38 -13.61
CA LEU A 244 -6.77 5.68 -13.63
C LEU A 244 -6.77 4.52 -14.63
N ALA A 245 -6.12 4.67 -15.77
CA ALA A 245 -5.98 3.61 -16.77
C ALA A 245 -5.15 2.43 -16.23
N GLY A 246 -4.06 2.70 -15.50
CA GLY A 246 -3.28 1.69 -14.79
C GLY A 246 -4.06 1.04 -13.64
N LEU A 247 -4.74 1.85 -12.83
CA LEU A 247 -5.50 1.40 -11.66
C LEU A 247 -6.56 0.34 -11.99
N LYS A 248 -7.20 0.43 -13.15
CA LYS A 248 -8.18 -0.57 -13.62
C LYS A 248 -7.61 -1.96 -13.84
N TRP A 249 -6.29 -2.08 -13.98
CA TRP A 249 -5.59 -3.36 -14.20
C TRP A 249 -4.77 -3.79 -12.99
N CYS A 250 -4.63 -2.92 -11.99
CA CYS A 250 -3.98 -3.29 -10.73
C CYS A 250 -4.79 -4.35 -9.99
N GLN A 251 -4.07 -5.30 -9.44
CA GLN A 251 -4.57 -6.27 -8.48
C GLN A 251 -4.12 -5.85 -7.08
N GLY A 252 -5.01 -5.99 -6.10
CA GLY A 252 -4.72 -5.57 -4.74
C GLY A 252 -5.10 -4.12 -4.45
N LYS A 253 -4.43 -3.53 -3.48
CA LYS A 253 -4.64 -2.14 -3.05
C LYS A 253 -3.38 -1.32 -3.31
N PRO A 254 -3.31 -0.57 -4.41
CA PRO A 254 -2.18 0.27 -4.78
C PRO A 254 -2.23 1.65 -4.11
N ILE A 255 -1.13 2.40 -4.28
CA ILE A 255 -1.04 3.84 -4.01
C ILE A 255 -1.13 4.57 -5.35
N ILE A 256 -1.81 5.70 -5.39
CA ILE A 256 -1.86 6.60 -6.55
C ILE A 256 -1.01 7.84 -6.27
N ASN A 257 -0.09 8.15 -7.16
CA ASN A 257 0.79 9.31 -7.12
C ASN A 257 0.52 10.20 -8.35
N SER A 258 -0.12 11.34 -8.24
CA SER A 258 -0.66 12.00 -7.09
C SER A 258 -1.88 12.83 -7.45
N ILE A 259 -2.56 13.38 -6.46
CA ILE A 259 -3.54 14.45 -6.62
C ILE A 259 -3.09 15.68 -5.83
N SER A 260 -3.60 16.85 -6.18
CA SER A 260 -3.31 18.09 -5.45
C SER A 260 -4.38 19.16 -5.69
N LEU A 261 -4.42 20.18 -4.84
CA LEU A 261 -5.30 21.34 -4.99
C LEU A 261 -4.89 22.27 -6.15
N LYS A 262 -3.75 22.02 -6.81
CA LYS A 262 -3.31 22.74 -8.02
C LYS A 262 -4.36 22.74 -9.13
N VAL A 263 -5.13 21.66 -9.23
CA VAL A 263 -6.20 21.51 -10.25
C VAL A 263 -7.51 22.19 -9.85
N GLY A 264 -7.55 22.85 -8.68
CA GLY A 264 -8.74 23.41 -8.06
C GLY A 264 -9.53 22.41 -7.24
N GLU A 265 -10.22 22.91 -6.23
CA GLU A 265 -10.89 22.09 -5.20
C GLU A 265 -11.95 21.14 -5.76
N LYS A 266 -12.74 21.59 -6.78
CA LYS A 266 -13.78 20.76 -7.38
C LYS A 266 -13.19 19.50 -8.01
N LEU A 267 -12.20 19.64 -8.88
CA LEU A 267 -11.58 18.49 -9.57
C LEU A 267 -10.81 17.62 -8.60
N PHE A 268 -10.16 18.20 -7.60
CA PHE A 268 -9.50 17.46 -6.52
C PHE A 268 -10.48 16.53 -5.79
N LYS A 269 -11.68 17.01 -5.43
CA LYS A 269 -12.73 16.19 -4.81
C LYS A 269 -13.24 15.09 -5.73
N GLU A 270 -13.42 15.38 -7.01
CA GLU A 270 -13.86 14.39 -8.01
C GLU A 270 -12.83 13.27 -8.17
N GLN A 271 -11.55 13.61 -8.30
CA GLN A 271 -10.44 12.65 -8.36
C GLN A 271 -10.37 11.79 -7.11
N ALA A 272 -10.36 12.40 -5.93
CA ALA A 272 -10.33 11.69 -4.65
C ALA A 272 -11.53 10.75 -4.46
N THR A 273 -12.74 11.19 -4.86
CA THR A 273 -13.95 10.36 -4.81
C THR A 273 -13.82 9.12 -5.69
N LEU A 274 -13.22 9.27 -6.86
CA LEU A 274 -13.01 8.15 -7.78
C LEU A 274 -11.98 7.16 -7.22
N LEU A 275 -10.85 7.65 -6.69
CA LEU A 275 -9.82 6.80 -6.05
C LEU A 275 -10.37 6.04 -4.84
N LYS A 276 -11.16 6.71 -4.01
CA LYS A 276 -11.87 6.07 -2.88
C LYS A 276 -12.77 4.91 -3.35
N LYS A 277 -13.50 5.08 -4.45
CA LYS A 277 -14.35 4.01 -5.01
C LYS A 277 -13.54 2.81 -5.50
N HIS A 278 -12.31 3.02 -5.92
CA HIS A 278 -11.39 1.93 -6.32
C HIS A 278 -10.62 1.35 -5.14
N GLY A 279 -10.73 1.92 -3.95
CA GLY A 279 -10.05 1.45 -2.74
C GLY A 279 -8.55 1.73 -2.71
N ALA A 280 -8.04 2.61 -3.56
CA ALA A 280 -6.63 2.98 -3.57
C ALA A 280 -6.26 3.93 -2.44
N ALA A 281 -5.03 3.83 -1.92
CA ALA A 281 -4.42 4.89 -1.16
C ALA A 281 -3.92 6.00 -2.11
N VAL A 282 -3.70 7.21 -1.60
CA VAL A 282 -3.39 8.35 -2.46
C VAL A 282 -2.29 9.24 -1.89
N VAL A 283 -1.30 9.56 -2.71
CA VAL A 283 -0.35 10.64 -2.45
C VAL A 283 -1.02 11.97 -2.75
N VAL A 284 -0.94 12.89 -1.81
CA VAL A 284 -1.47 14.26 -1.93
C VAL A 284 -0.30 15.23 -1.82
N MET A 285 0.06 15.86 -2.93
CA MET A 285 1.17 16.80 -2.95
C MET A 285 0.76 18.15 -2.34
N ALA A 286 1.68 18.78 -1.63
CA ALA A 286 1.51 20.13 -1.09
C ALA A 286 1.63 21.19 -2.20
N PHE A 287 0.67 21.15 -3.13
CA PHE A 287 0.44 22.16 -4.16
C PHE A 287 -0.98 22.67 -4.05
N ASP A 288 -1.17 23.97 -4.13
CA ASP A 288 -2.48 24.58 -4.29
C ASP A 288 -2.53 25.48 -5.55
N GLU A 289 -3.58 26.26 -5.66
CA GLU A 289 -3.82 27.16 -6.79
C GLU A 289 -2.73 28.25 -6.92
N ASN A 290 -1.96 28.51 -5.85
CA ASN A 290 -0.87 29.48 -5.81
C ASN A 290 0.49 28.86 -6.19
N GLY A 291 0.60 27.54 -6.20
CA GLY A 291 1.82 26.82 -6.56
C GLY A 291 2.28 25.81 -5.54
N GLN A 292 3.56 25.48 -5.63
CA GLN A 292 4.24 24.51 -4.79
C GLN A 292 4.61 25.11 -3.43
N ALA A 293 4.30 24.40 -2.34
CA ALA A 293 4.76 24.78 -1.01
C ALA A 293 6.28 24.69 -0.88
N ALA A 294 6.91 25.75 -0.45
CA ALA A 294 8.36 25.78 -0.19
C ALA A 294 8.64 25.82 1.32
N THR A 295 8.00 26.73 2.04
CA THR A 295 8.19 26.94 3.48
C THR A 295 7.40 25.95 4.34
N GLU A 296 7.82 25.74 5.59
CA GLU A 296 7.09 24.93 6.58
C GLU A 296 5.61 25.33 6.66
N SER A 297 5.33 26.63 6.81
CA SER A 297 3.97 27.16 6.97
C SER A 297 3.07 26.86 5.77
N GLU A 298 3.59 26.95 4.54
CA GLU A 298 2.84 26.63 3.33
C GLU A 298 2.56 25.13 3.23
N LYS A 299 3.57 24.29 3.53
CA LYS A 299 3.42 22.83 3.56
C LYS A 299 2.31 22.41 4.53
N VAL A 300 2.36 22.89 5.75
CA VAL A 300 1.34 22.62 6.78
C VAL A 300 -0.05 23.12 6.35
N ARG A 301 -0.14 24.35 5.89
CA ARG A 301 -1.42 24.96 5.46
C ARG A 301 -2.10 24.16 4.34
N ILE A 302 -1.35 23.80 3.31
CA ILE A 302 -1.90 23.08 2.15
C ILE A 302 -2.27 21.65 2.52
N CYS A 303 -1.42 20.93 3.27
CA CYS A 303 -1.73 19.58 3.72
C CYS A 303 -2.95 19.58 4.65
N LYS A 304 -3.06 20.51 5.59
CA LYS A 304 -4.22 20.62 6.48
C LYS A 304 -5.51 20.92 5.71
N ARG A 305 -5.49 21.86 4.76
CA ARG A 305 -6.65 22.15 3.89
C ARG A 305 -7.05 20.90 3.09
N SER A 306 -6.09 20.19 2.51
CA SER A 306 -6.34 18.97 1.77
C SER A 306 -6.92 17.88 2.65
N TYR A 307 -6.40 17.73 3.88
CA TYR A 307 -6.92 16.78 4.88
C TYR A 307 -8.38 17.07 5.20
N ASP A 308 -8.72 18.32 5.51
CA ASP A 308 -10.08 18.70 5.88
C ASP A 308 -11.09 18.41 4.75
N ILE A 309 -10.72 18.69 3.51
CA ILE A 309 -11.53 18.38 2.34
C ILE A 309 -11.70 16.87 2.18
N LEU A 310 -10.59 16.12 2.21
CA LEU A 310 -10.62 14.67 1.98
C LEU A 310 -11.39 13.93 3.06
N VAL A 311 -11.14 14.23 4.33
CA VAL A 311 -11.75 13.50 5.44
C VAL A 311 -13.19 13.96 5.71
N ASN A 312 -13.44 15.27 5.74
CA ASN A 312 -14.73 15.81 6.16
C ASN A 312 -15.77 15.85 5.03
N GLU A 313 -15.34 16.08 3.78
CA GLU A 313 -16.25 16.23 2.66
C GLU A 313 -16.28 14.99 1.76
N VAL A 314 -15.13 14.48 1.32
CA VAL A 314 -15.04 13.28 0.48
C VAL A 314 -15.26 12.02 1.31
N ARG A 315 -15.03 12.07 2.62
CA ARG A 315 -15.07 10.90 3.52
C ARG A 315 -14.02 9.84 3.12
N PHE A 316 -12.85 10.32 2.71
CA PHE A 316 -11.70 9.46 2.47
C PHE A 316 -11.17 8.95 3.82
N SER A 317 -10.67 7.72 3.85
CA SER A 317 -10.07 7.17 5.06
C SER A 317 -8.73 7.86 5.33
N PRO A 318 -8.51 8.48 6.50
CA PRO A 318 -7.30 9.24 6.76
C PRO A 318 -6.03 8.38 6.71
N GLU A 319 -6.11 7.11 7.08
CA GLU A 319 -5.01 6.16 6.99
C GLU A 319 -4.56 5.84 5.56
N ASP A 320 -5.40 6.12 4.56
CA ASP A 320 -5.09 5.92 3.14
C ASP A 320 -4.60 7.20 2.45
N ILE A 321 -4.40 8.29 3.20
CA ILE A 321 -3.83 9.56 2.73
C ILE A 321 -2.33 9.56 3.02
N VAL A 322 -1.53 9.80 1.98
CA VAL A 322 -0.08 10.00 2.07
C VAL A 322 0.23 11.41 1.62
N PHE A 323 0.63 12.30 2.53
CA PHE A 323 1.06 13.63 2.13
C PHE A 323 2.49 13.61 1.61
N ASP A 324 2.74 14.33 0.51
CA ASP A 324 4.06 14.73 0.06
C ASP A 324 4.20 16.25 0.23
N PRO A 325 4.87 16.69 1.31
CA PRO A 325 5.08 18.10 1.58
C PRO A 325 6.14 18.76 0.68
N ASN A 326 6.57 18.10 -0.38
CA ASN A 326 7.61 18.48 -1.34
C ASN A 326 9.01 18.61 -0.71
N VAL A 327 9.87 17.66 -1.02
CA VAL A 327 11.31 17.80 -0.78
C VAL A 327 11.91 18.66 -1.90
N LEU A 328 12.55 19.76 -1.53
CA LEU A 328 13.21 20.67 -2.44
C LEU A 328 14.73 20.55 -2.32
N THR A 329 15.43 20.93 -3.40
CA THR A 329 16.89 20.82 -3.48
C THR A 329 17.60 21.74 -2.53
N ILE A 330 18.54 21.21 -1.74
CA ILE A 330 19.45 21.97 -0.87
C ILE A 330 20.84 22.10 -1.50
N GLY A 331 21.71 22.92 -0.90
CA GLY A 331 23.10 23.07 -1.36
C GLY A 331 23.22 23.72 -2.74
N THR A 332 22.31 24.62 -3.08
CA THR A 332 22.27 25.31 -4.38
C THR A 332 23.10 26.59 -4.41
N GLY A 333 23.61 27.05 -3.26
CA GLY A 333 24.23 28.35 -3.09
C GLY A 333 23.28 29.53 -3.03
N MET A 334 21.96 29.30 -3.02
CA MET A 334 20.92 30.32 -2.88
C MET A 334 20.42 30.35 -1.43
N GLU A 335 20.43 31.51 -0.80
CA GLU A 335 20.04 31.70 0.61
C GLU A 335 18.59 31.22 0.87
N GLU A 336 17.67 31.48 -0.06
CA GLU A 336 16.27 31.07 0.03
C GLU A 336 16.09 29.54 0.08
N HIS A 337 17.08 28.75 -0.39
CA HIS A 337 17.02 27.27 -0.38
C HIS A 337 17.67 26.65 0.84
N ALA A 338 18.35 27.45 1.67
CA ALA A 338 19.16 26.95 2.78
C ALA A 338 18.34 26.16 3.82
N ASN A 339 17.08 26.54 4.04
CA ASN A 339 16.20 25.96 5.06
C ASN A 339 15.29 24.85 4.54
N TYR A 340 15.30 24.48 3.27
CA TYR A 340 14.34 23.51 2.71
C TYR A 340 14.34 22.15 3.40
N GLY A 341 15.50 21.69 3.88
CA GLY A 341 15.60 20.45 4.65
C GLY A 341 14.91 20.54 6.02
N ILE A 342 15.17 21.63 6.73
CA ILE A 342 14.57 21.93 8.06
C ILE A 342 13.07 22.15 7.91
N ASP A 343 12.65 22.96 6.94
CA ASP A 343 11.24 23.26 6.67
C ASP A 343 10.43 21.98 6.38
N PHE A 344 11.04 21.01 5.68
CA PHE A 344 10.40 19.73 5.44
C PHE A 344 10.24 18.95 6.74
N ILE A 345 11.29 18.77 7.53
CA ILE A 345 11.28 17.98 8.77
C ILE A 345 10.30 18.55 9.78
N ASN A 346 10.29 19.88 9.96
CA ASN A 346 9.36 20.56 10.86
C ASN A 346 7.91 20.46 10.36
N ALA A 347 7.70 20.63 9.05
CA ALA A 347 6.38 20.46 8.46
C ALA A 347 5.82 19.06 8.66
N VAL A 348 6.65 18.00 8.49
CA VAL A 348 6.22 16.61 8.73
C VAL A 348 5.69 16.44 10.15
N LYS A 349 6.44 16.92 11.15
CA LYS A 349 6.03 16.86 12.55
C LYS A 349 4.69 17.52 12.80
N THR A 350 4.54 18.75 12.33
CA THR A 350 3.32 19.55 12.49
C THR A 350 2.13 18.93 11.73
N ILE A 351 2.35 18.41 10.52
CA ILE A 351 1.30 17.73 9.75
C ILE A 351 0.82 16.46 10.47
N LYS A 352 1.72 15.65 11.03
CA LYS A 352 1.36 14.44 11.78
C LYS A 352 0.53 14.77 13.03
N GLU A 353 0.79 15.89 13.68
CA GLU A 353 0.00 16.38 14.82
C GLU A 353 -1.39 16.88 14.42
N GLN A 354 -1.50 17.61 13.32
CA GLN A 354 -2.75 18.25 12.88
C GLN A 354 -3.62 17.37 11.98
N CYS A 355 -3.06 16.36 11.34
CA CYS A 355 -3.72 15.45 10.41
C CYS A 355 -3.55 14.00 10.90
N PRO A 356 -4.32 13.55 11.89
CA PRO A 356 -4.15 12.24 12.48
C PRO A 356 -4.33 11.11 11.46
N TYR A 357 -3.54 10.05 11.63
CA TYR A 357 -3.51 8.80 10.85
C TYR A 357 -2.93 8.87 9.44
N VAL A 358 -2.63 10.05 8.91
CA VAL A 358 -1.99 10.18 7.59
C VAL A 358 -0.56 9.63 7.61
N LYS A 359 -0.09 9.27 6.41
CA LYS A 359 1.32 8.95 6.17
C LYS A 359 2.00 10.10 5.44
N ILE A 360 3.32 10.19 5.57
CA ILE A 360 4.12 11.22 4.90
C ILE A 360 5.12 10.53 3.96
N SER A 361 5.16 10.98 2.72
CA SER A 361 6.13 10.54 1.72
C SER A 361 7.02 11.68 1.22
N CYS A 362 8.11 11.29 0.59
CA CYS A 362 8.89 12.22 -0.22
C CYS A 362 9.70 11.52 -1.31
N GLY A 363 9.98 12.24 -2.38
CA GLY A 363 10.96 11.87 -3.39
C GLY A 363 12.37 12.29 -2.94
N ILE A 364 13.09 11.40 -2.28
CA ILE A 364 14.37 11.69 -1.61
C ILE A 364 15.43 12.19 -2.58
N SER A 365 15.44 11.65 -3.81
CA SER A 365 16.39 12.05 -4.85
C SER A 365 16.36 13.53 -5.21
N ASN A 366 15.24 14.25 -4.91
CA ASN A 366 15.12 15.69 -5.17
C ASN A 366 16.01 16.54 -4.26
N LEU A 367 16.22 16.10 -3.00
CA LEU A 367 16.99 16.83 -2.01
C LEU A 367 18.39 17.17 -2.50
N SER A 368 19.04 16.18 -3.12
CA SER A 368 20.45 16.26 -3.54
C SER A 368 20.62 16.46 -5.05
N PHE A 369 19.65 17.08 -5.72
CA PHE A 369 19.69 17.25 -7.17
C PHE A 369 20.92 18.02 -7.67
N GLY A 370 21.40 19.00 -6.90
CA GLY A 370 22.61 19.77 -7.19
C GLY A 370 23.91 18.93 -7.17
N PHE A 371 23.89 17.75 -6.55
CA PHE A 371 25.03 16.85 -6.43
C PHE A 371 24.98 15.67 -7.41
N ARG A 372 24.21 15.78 -8.51
CA ARG A 372 24.18 14.74 -9.55
C ARG A 372 25.57 14.49 -10.11
N GLY A 373 25.96 13.19 -10.17
CA GLY A 373 27.30 12.77 -10.60
C GLY A 373 28.26 12.46 -9.44
N VAL A 374 27.97 12.86 -8.21
CA VAL A 374 28.79 12.56 -7.02
C VAL A 374 28.00 11.66 -6.07
N MET A 375 27.90 10.37 -6.43
CA MET A 375 27.00 9.41 -5.75
C MET A 375 27.26 9.33 -4.24
N LYS A 376 28.52 9.22 -3.79
CA LYS A 376 28.86 9.11 -2.38
C LYS A 376 28.29 10.26 -1.54
N ILE A 377 28.37 11.50 -2.05
CA ILE A 377 27.82 12.67 -1.35
C ILE A 377 26.29 12.60 -1.31
N ARG A 378 25.65 12.23 -2.43
CA ARG A 378 24.19 12.11 -2.49
C ARG A 378 23.66 11.08 -1.51
N GLU A 379 24.27 9.90 -1.48
CA GLU A 379 23.92 8.81 -0.56
C GLU A 379 24.08 9.24 0.91
N SER A 380 25.15 9.98 1.21
CA SER A 380 25.38 10.52 2.56
C SER A 380 24.33 11.56 2.97
N ILE A 381 23.98 12.50 2.07
CA ILE A 381 22.92 13.50 2.31
C ILE A 381 21.59 12.79 2.53
N HIS A 382 21.25 11.78 1.72
CA HIS A 382 20.02 11.01 1.85
C HIS A 382 19.96 10.28 3.19
N SER A 383 21.06 9.65 3.60
CA SER A 383 21.16 8.91 4.86
C SER A 383 20.94 9.82 6.07
N VAL A 384 21.61 10.97 6.13
CA VAL A 384 21.43 11.94 7.23
C VAL A 384 20.02 12.52 7.25
N PHE A 385 19.50 12.93 6.10
CA PHE A 385 18.13 13.47 6.01
C PHE A 385 17.08 12.45 6.43
N LEU A 386 17.15 11.21 5.89
CA LEU A 386 16.21 10.14 6.21
C LEU A 386 16.22 9.80 7.70
N ASN A 387 17.40 9.73 8.30
CA ASN A 387 17.50 9.44 9.73
C ASN A 387 16.66 10.42 10.55
N SER A 388 16.81 11.72 10.32
CA SER A 388 16.04 12.73 11.04
C SER A 388 14.58 12.78 10.60
N ALA A 389 14.29 12.70 9.31
CA ALA A 389 12.91 12.72 8.82
C ALA A 389 12.08 11.54 9.37
N ILE A 390 12.70 10.37 9.52
CA ILE A 390 12.04 9.19 10.06
C ILE A 390 11.96 9.25 11.59
N LEU A 391 13.11 9.40 12.26
CA LEU A 391 13.19 9.24 13.73
C LEU A 391 12.65 10.47 14.48
N ASP A 392 12.95 11.68 14.00
CA ASP A 392 12.61 12.91 14.71
C ASP A 392 11.24 13.47 14.33
N SER A 393 10.77 13.21 13.09
CA SER A 393 9.51 13.79 12.61
C SER A 393 8.42 12.77 12.22
N GLY A 394 8.77 11.49 12.07
CA GLY A 394 7.79 10.43 11.83
C GLY A 394 7.38 10.29 10.36
N MET A 395 8.28 10.57 9.42
CA MET A 395 8.07 10.26 8.00
C MET A 395 7.94 8.74 7.80
N ASP A 396 6.97 8.32 7.00
CA ASP A 396 6.60 6.91 6.86
C ASP A 396 7.08 6.27 5.55
N VAL A 397 7.18 7.06 4.46
CA VAL A 397 7.34 6.55 3.09
C VAL A 397 8.46 7.30 2.36
N GLY A 398 9.35 6.60 1.69
CA GLY A 398 10.37 7.21 0.85
C GLY A 398 10.40 6.61 -0.54
N ILE A 399 10.33 7.47 -1.55
CA ILE A 399 10.58 7.09 -2.94
C ILE A 399 12.07 7.20 -3.17
N VAL A 400 12.75 6.06 -3.28
CA VAL A 400 14.21 5.99 -3.25
C VAL A 400 14.73 4.78 -4.04
N ASN A 401 16.00 4.82 -4.46
CA ASN A 401 16.65 3.63 -4.96
C ASN A 401 17.02 2.70 -3.79
N ALA A 402 16.29 1.60 -3.63
CA ALA A 402 16.51 0.64 -2.55
C ALA A 402 17.96 0.12 -2.48
N HIS A 403 18.62 0.01 -3.62
CA HIS A 403 20.02 -0.46 -3.72
C HIS A 403 21.06 0.57 -3.25
N GLU A 404 20.72 1.86 -3.23
CA GLU A 404 21.62 2.98 -2.90
C GLU A 404 21.38 3.54 -1.49
N MET A 405 20.60 2.86 -0.64
CA MET A 405 20.40 3.28 0.75
C MET A 405 21.57 2.82 1.60
N ILE A 406 22.31 3.77 2.18
CA ILE A 406 23.37 3.53 3.15
C ILE A 406 22.82 3.85 4.54
N HIS A 407 23.04 2.97 5.52
CA HIS A 407 22.67 3.26 6.89
C HIS A 407 23.57 4.36 7.47
N ILE A 408 23.02 5.25 8.30
CA ILE A 408 23.78 6.39 8.85
C ILE A 408 25.03 5.94 9.62
N ASP A 409 25.02 4.77 10.25
CA ASP A 409 26.17 4.23 10.98
C ASP A 409 27.30 3.75 10.07
N GLU A 410 27.06 3.57 8.78
CA GLU A 410 28.08 3.20 7.79
C GLU A 410 28.82 4.41 7.22
N LEU A 411 28.34 5.63 7.49
CA LEU A 411 29.02 6.85 7.09
C LEU A 411 30.20 7.17 8.02
N ASP A 412 31.30 7.71 7.45
CA ASP A 412 32.36 8.27 8.25
C ASP A 412 31.90 9.54 8.99
N ASP A 413 32.50 9.81 10.16
CA ASP A 413 32.06 10.89 11.06
C ASP A 413 32.21 12.29 10.44
N ASP A 414 33.23 12.54 9.64
CA ASP A 414 33.41 13.82 8.94
C ASP A 414 32.31 14.03 7.92
N MET A 415 31.95 12.99 7.16
CA MET A 415 30.88 13.07 6.19
C MET A 415 29.51 13.27 6.87
N LYS A 416 29.27 12.62 8.01
CA LYS A 416 28.04 12.86 8.83
C LYS A 416 27.92 14.31 9.20
N VAL A 417 28.98 14.89 9.77
CA VAL A 417 29.00 16.30 10.22
C VAL A 417 28.77 17.27 9.06
N LEU A 418 29.44 17.04 7.91
CA LEU A 418 29.27 17.91 6.74
C LEU A 418 27.84 17.83 6.18
N CYS A 419 27.29 16.62 6.04
CA CYS A 419 25.93 16.43 5.55
C CYS A 419 24.88 16.96 6.55
N ASP A 420 25.11 16.81 7.85
CA ASP A 420 24.24 17.35 8.90
C ASP A 420 24.22 18.88 8.87
N ASN A 421 25.41 19.52 8.74
CA ASN A 421 25.50 20.96 8.59
C ASN A 421 24.73 21.45 7.35
N LEU A 422 24.86 20.74 6.23
CA LEU A 422 24.17 21.09 4.97
C LEU A 422 22.65 20.92 5.08
N VAL A 423 22.18 19.78 5.60
CA VAL A 423 20.75 19.46 5.71
C VAL A 423 20.03 20.41 6.68
N PHE A 424 20.71 20.76 7.77
CA PHE A 424 20.15 21.57 8.87
C PHE A 424 20.64 23.02 8.86
N ASN A 425 21.31 23.46 7.81
CA ASN A 425 21.79 24.85 7.66
C ASN A 425 22.52 25.37 8.91
N LYS A 426 23.48 24.58 9.44
CA LYS A 426 24.17 24.87 10.71
C LYS A 426 25.40 25.74 10.56
N THR A 427 25.89 25.96 9.35
CA THR A 427 27.07 26.76 9.04
C THR A 427 26.76 27.74 7.90
N GLU A 428 27.44 28.90 7.92
CA GLU A 428 27.29 29.92 6.87
C GLU A 428 28.13 29.61 5.60
N ASP A 429 28.98 28.57 5.61
CA ASP A 429 29.91 28.22 4.53
C ASP A 429 29.36 27.06 3.66
#